data_3e8cab5b57a9130d00d16ac7c53f2fd8
#
_entry.id   3e8cab5b57a9130d00d16ac7c53f2fd8
#
_cell.length_a   1.000
_cell.length_b   1.000
_cell.length_c   1.000
_cell.angle_alpha   90.00
_cell.angle_beta   90.00
_cell.angle_gamma   90.00
#
_symmetry.space_group_name_H-M   'P 1'
#
loop_
_entity.id
_entity.type
_entity.pdbx_description
1 polymer ?
#
loop_
_entity_poly.entity_id
_entity_poly.type
_entity_poly.pdbx_seq_one_letter_code
_entity_poly.pdbx_strand_id
1 'polypeptide(L)'
;AYSGYTSGAKKAVVKSNQATITKMVGSKAALCAVGEAIDYTTFNGTKSTFSCPVSIDNFIKYMNDTIYGLDFKSPYDVAYPSWCKINVTNCSPPGYMSACPSHPDQLGYLSIFKHNNTTIKVCSNLEYTSGKTVYIENLISFE
;
A
#
# COMPACT_ATOMS: atom_id res chain seq x y z
N ALA A 1 11.96 -4.02 -13.83
CA ALA A 1 11.59 -4.04 -15.19
C ALA A 1 10.38 -4.93 -15.47
N TYR A 2 9.24 -4.29 -15.68
CA TYR A 2 7.97 -4.96 -15.96
C TYR A 2 7.53 -4.83 -17.43
N SER A 3 8.37 -4.23 -18.28
CA SER A 3 8.01 -3.88 -19.65
C SER A 3 7.69 -5.08 -20.53
N GLY A 4 8.21 -6.27 -20.21
CA GLY A 4 7.93 -7.51 -20.95
C GLY A 4 6.72 -8.31 -20.45
N TYR A 5 6.07 -7.84 -19.38
CA TYR A 5 4.98 -8.57 -18.77
C TYR A 5 3.70 -8.42 -19.57
N THR A 6 2.96 -9.52 -19.73
CA THR A 6 1.60 -9.49 -20.26
C THR A 6 0.64 -8.83 -19.26
N SER A 7 -0.55 -8.44 -19.75
CA SER A 7 -1.59 -7.90 -18.87
C SER A 7 -1.94 -8.87 -17.73
N GLY A 8 -2.03 -10.16 -18.02
CA GLY A 8 -2.29 -11.17 -17.00
C GLY A 8 -1.17 -11.27 -15.95
N ALA A 9 0.09 -11.21 -16.39
CA ALA A 9 1.23 -11.20 -15.48
C ALA A 9 1.28 -9.96 -14.60
N LYS A 10 0.96 -8.80 -15.17
CA LYS A 10 0.87 -7.54 -14.39
C LYS A 10 -0.22 -7.60 -13.33
N LYS A 11 -1.40 -8.14 -13.67
CA LYS A 11 -2.48 -8.35 -12.69
C LYS A 11 -2.05 -9.30 -11.57
N ALA A 12 -1.31 -10.35 -11.91
CA ALA A 12 -0.79 -11.28 -10.91
C ALA A 12 0.17 -10.60 -9.95
N VAL A 13 1.03 -9.69 -10.42
CA VAL A 13 1.92 -8.89 -9.57
C VAL A 13 1.12 -7.98 -8.64
N VAL A 14 0.08 -7.32 -9.14
CA VAL A 14 -0.79 -6.46 -8.32
C VAL A 14 -1.46 -7.28 -7.22
N LYS A 15 -2.00 -8.44 -7.54
CA LYS A 15 -2.62 -9.36 -6.55
C LYS A 15 -1.61 -9.81 -5.50
N SER A 16 -0.40 -10.15 -5.91
CA SER A 16 0.68 -10.55 -5.01
C SER A 16 1.10 -9.41 -4.08
N ASN A 17 1.24 -8.19 -4.59
CA ASN A 17 1.54 -7.02 -3.78
C ASN A 17 0.43 -6.76 -2.76
N GLN A 18 -0.82 -6.83 -3.18
CA GLN A 18 -1.98 -6.66 -2.30
C GLN A 18 -1.96 -7.68 -1.16
N ALA A 19 -1.75 -8.95 -1.47
CA ALA A 19 -1.71 -10.02 -0.47
C ALA A 19 -0.55 -9.84 0.51
N THR A 20 0.63 -9.52 0.02
CA THR A 20 1.83 -9.31 0.85
C THR A 20 1.65 -8.13 1.80
N ILE A 21 1.16 -7.01 1.29
CA ILE A 21 0.97 -5.80 2.09
C ILE A 21 -0.17 -5.99 3.10
N THR A 22 -1.27 -6.61 2.70
CA THR A 22 -2.38 -6.91 3.61
C THR A 22 -1.93 -7.78 4.78
N LYS A 23 -1.15 -8.81 4.50
CA LYS A 23 -0.60 -9.70 5.53
C LYS A 23 0.35 -8.95 6.46
N MET A 24 1.23 -8.13 5.91
CA MET A 24 2.16 -7.32 6.70
C MET A 24 1.43 -6.36 7.62
N VAL A 25 0.49 -5.60 7.11
CA VAL A 25 -0.29 -4.63 7.90
C VAL A 25 -1.12 -5.36 8.96
N GLY A 26 -1.77 -6.46 8.61
CA GLY A 26 -2.55 -7.28 9.55
C GLY A 26 -1.71 -7.84 10.69
N SER A 27 -0.52 -8.36 10.38
CA SER A 27 0.40 -8.88 11.40
C SER A 27 0.87 -7.79 12.35
N LYS A 28 1.23 -6.63 11.83
CA LYS A 28 1.67 -5.50 12.65
C LYS A 28 0.54 -4.92 13.48
N ALA A 29 -0.68 -4.86 12.94
CA ALA A 29 -1.85 -4.44 13.69
C ALA A 29 -2.14 -5.38 14.87
N ALA A 30 -2.02 -6.69 14.67
CA ALA A 30 -2.20 -7.69 15.72
C ALA A 30 -1.16 -7.54 16.84
N LEU A 31 0.11 -7.34 16.48
CA LEU A 31 1.17 -7.10 17.47
C LEU A 31 0.96 -5.78 18.22
N CYS A 32 0.50 -4.74 17.53
CA CYS A 32 0.18 -3.48 18.17
C CYS A 32 -0.95 -3.61 19.18
N ALA A 33 -1.96 -4.42 18.88
CA ALA A 33 -3.10 -4.67 19.78
C ALA A 33 -2.68 -5.28 21.10
N VAL A 34 -1.58 -6.04 21.15
CA VAL A 34 -1.05 -6.63 22.40
C VAL A 34 0.07 -5.79 23.02
N GLY A 35 0.29 -4.57 22.53
CA GLY A 35 1.23 -3.62 23.13
C GLY A 35 2.69 -3.83 22.78
N GLU A 36 2.97 -4.62 21.74
CA GLU A 36 4.35 -4.86 21.30
C GLU A 36 4.94 -3.64 20.59
N ALA A 37 6.27 -3.53 20.65
CA ALA A 37 7.01 -2.61 19.79
C ALA A 37 7.01 -3.15 18.37
N ILE A 38 6.77 -2.28 17.40
CA ILE A 38 6.59 -2.67 16.01
C ILE A 38 7.75 -2.18 15.16
N ASP A 39 8.39 -3.10 14.46
CA ASP A 39 9.40 -2.76 13.45
C ASP A 39 8.72 -2.24 12.19
N TYR A 40 9.27 -1.19 11.64
CA TYR A 40 8.80 -0.65 10.37
C TYR A 40 9.97 -0.07 9.56
N THR A 41 9.73 0.23 8.30
CA THR A 41 10.71 0.85 7.42
C THR A 41 10.27 2.29 7.15
N THR A 42 11.19 3.25 7.35
CA THR A 42 10.92 4.64 7.02
C THR A 42 10.84 4.82 5.50
N PHE A 43 10.28 5.93 5.06
CA PHE A 43 10.20 6.22 3.62
C PHE A 43 11.58 6.32 2.95
N ASN A 44 12.65 6.54 3.71
CA ASN A 44 14.04 6.52 3.23
C ASN A 44 14.62 5.10 3.12
N GLY A 45 13.87 4.07 3.51
CA GLY A 45 14.33 2.69 3.52
C GLY A 45 15.11 2.27 4.78
N THR A 46 15.15 3.12 5.80
CA THR A 46 15.83 2.83 7.07
C THR A 46 14.90 2.08 8.01
N LYS A 47 15.41 1.08 8.71
CA LYS A 47 14.67 0.34 9.72
C LYS A 47 14.49 1.18 10.98
N SER A 48 13.30 1.15 11.56
CA SER A 48 12.96 1.86 12.79
C SER A 48 11.87 1.09 13.55
N THR A 49 11.49 1.60 14.71
CA THR A 49 10.44 1.00 15.55
C THR A 49 9.51 2.09 16.08
N PHE A 50 8.29 1.70 16.39
CA PHE A 50 7.36 2.52 17.15
C PHE A 50 6.71 1.67 18.23
N SER A 51 6.28 2.32 19.30
CA SER A 51 5.64 1.64 20.43
C SER A 51 4.12 1.79 20.37
N CYS A 52 3.43 0.71 20.66
CA CYS A 52 1.97 0.71 20.80
C CYS A 52 1.57 0.86 22.28
N PRO A 53 0.44 1.48 22.58
CA PRO A 53 -0.62 1.89 21.64
C PRO A 53 -0.28 3.15 20.86
N VAL A 54 -0.79 3.23 19.63
CA VAL A 54 -0.76 4.42 18.78
C VAL A 54 -2.15 4.63 18.17
N SER A 55 -2.44 5.84 17.71
CA SER A 55 -3.67 6.10 16.99
C SER A 55 -3.69 5.36 15.65
N ILE A 56 -4.88 5.07 15.14
CA ILE A 56 -5.03 4.45 13.81
C ILE A 56 -4.38 5.33 12.72
N ASP A 57 -4.48 6.65 12.85
CA ASP A 57 -3.88 7.57 11.88
C ASP A 57 -2.35 7.47 11.88
N ASN A 58 -1.72 7.41 13.05
CA ASN A 58 -0.28 7.24 13.16
C ASN A 58 0.16 5.85 12.67
N PHE A 59 -0.59 4.81 12.99
CA PHE A 59 -0.31 3.46 12.50
C PHE A 59 -0.31 3.42 10.97
N ILE A 60 -1.33 4.01 10.35
CA ILE A 60 -1.44 4.08 8.88
C ILE A 60 -0.26 4.83 8.28
N LYS A 61 0.17 5.92 8.91
CA LYS A 61 1.36 6.67 8.49
C LYS A 61 2.61 5.79 8.47
N TYR A 62 2.83 5.01 9.54
CA TYR A 62 3.98 4.09 9.61
C TYR A 62 3.88 3.01 8.52
N MET A 63 2.68 2.51 8.25
CA MET A 63 2.48 1.50 7.20
C MET A 63 2.71 2.07 5.80
N ASN A 64 2.25 3.27 5.53
CA ASN A 64 2.53 3.95 4.26
C ASN A 64 4.02 4.20 4.06
N ASP A 65 4.71 4.64 5.11
CA ASP A 65 6.17 4.81 5.07
C ASP A 65 6.87 3.49 4.76
N THR A 66 6.40 2.40 5.36
CA THR A 66 6.96 1.07 5.14
C THR A 66 6.79 0.62 3.69
N ILE A 67 5.62 0.79 3.12
CA ILE A 67 5.36 0.43 1.72
C ILE A 67 6.28 1.22 0.80
N TYR A 68 6.40 2.51 1.04
CA TYR A 68 7.29 3.36 0.26
C TYR A 68 8.75 2.95 0.44
N GLY A 69 9.20 2.73 1.67
CA GLY A 69 10.57 2.38 2.00
C GLY A 69 10.99 1.00 1.49
N LEU A 70 10.06 0.04 1.41
CA LEU A 70 10.32 -1.30 0.87
C LEU A 70 10.31 -1.36 -0.65
N ASP A 71 10.06 -0.23 -1.31
CA ASP A 71 10.17 -0.11 -2.76
C ASP A 71 9.18 -0.99 -3.55
N PHE A 72 7.98 -1.16 -3.03
CA PHE A 72 6.90 -1.76 -3.81
C PHE A 72 6.57 -0.88 -5.02
N LYS A 73 6.37 -1.48 -6.17
CA LYS A 73 6.12 -0.77 -7.42
C LYS A 73 4.94 -1.35 -8.17
N SER A 74 4.21 -0.47 -8.87
CA SER A 74 3.23 -0.91 -9.84
C SER A 74 3.93 -1.50 -11.06
N PRO A 75 3.50 -2.68 -11.54
CA PRO A 75 4.03 -3.25 -12.77
C PRO A 75 3.62 -2.48 -14.03
N TYR A 76 2.71 -1.52 -13.89
CA TYR A 76 2.24 -0.68 -15.00
C TYR A 76 3.03 0.62 -15.15
N ASP A 77 3.81 1.03 -14.15
CA ASP A 77 4.51 2.32 -14.13
C ASP A 77 5.96 2.21 -14.57
N VAL A 78 6.18 1.54 -15.69
CA VAL A 78 7.54 1.31 -16.22
C VAL A 78 8.21 2.57 -16.76
N ALA A 79 7.42 3.61 -17.06
CA ALA A 79 7.93 4.89 -17.57
C ALA A 79 8.49 5.80 -16.47
N TYR A 80 8.22 5.51 -15.21
CA TYR A 80 8.64 6.34 -14.09
C TYR A 80 9.95 5.86 -13.48
N PRO A 81 10.69 6.76 -12.80
CA PRO A 81 11.93 6.40 -12.13
C PRO A 81 11.76 5.30 -11.07
N SER A 82 12.86 4.67 -10.72
CA SER A 82 12.87 3.57 -9.72
C SER A 82 12.34 3.96 -8.34
N TRP A 83 12.31 5.25 -8.03
CA TRP A 83 11.78 5.76 -6.76
C TRP A 83 10.25 5.87 -6.73
N CYS A 84 9.57 5.62 -7.84
CA CYS A 84 8.12 5.65 -7.92
C CYS A 84 7.51 4.42 -7.25
N LYS A 85 6.72 4.63 -6.22
CA LYS A 85 6.13 3.59 -5.39
C LYS A 85 4.64 3.44 -5.67
N ILE A 86 4.06 2.31 -5.27
CA ILE A 86 2.68 1.98 -5.61
C ILE A 86 1.61 2.84 -4.92
N ASN A 87 1.91 3.45 -3.81
CA ASN A 87 0.92 4.26 -3.11
C ASN A 87 1.15 5.77 -3.23
N VAL A 88 1.93 6.19 -4.22
CA VAL A 88 2.14 7.61 -4.50
C VAL A 88 1.65 7.96 -5.89
N THR A 89 1.09 9.14 -6.02
CA THR A 89 0.61 9.68 -7.28
C THR A 89 1.73 10.48 -7.93
N ASN A 90 1.93 10.29 -9.23
CA ASN A 90 2.93 11.02 -10.02
C ASN A 90 4.37 10.89 -9.49
N CYS A 91 4.67 9.81 -8.79
CA CYS A 91 6.00 9.54 -8.24
C CYS A 91 6.57 10.67 -7.36
N SER A 92 5.70 11.49 -6.79
CA SER A 92 6.09 12.52 -5.84
C SER A 92 6.30 11.95 -4.45
N PRO A 93 7.22 12.51 -3.64
CA PRO A 93 7.39 12.08 -2.25
C PRO A 93 6.13 12.37 -1.44
N PRO A 94 5.92 11.69 -0.36
CA PRO A 94 4.77 10.86 -0.06
C PRO A 94 3.49 11.66 0.06
N GLY A 95 2.66 11.61 -0.99
CA GLY A 95 1.25 11.93 -0.83
C GLY A 95 0.53 10.65 -0.47
N TYR A 96 0.16 10.50 0.78
CA TYR A 96 -0.62 9.35 1.21
C TYR A 96 -2.04 9.48 0.67
N MET A 97 -2.50 8.45 -0.03
CA MET A 97 -3.86 8.44 -0.56
C MET A 97 -4.84 8.14 0.57
N SER A 98 -5.97 8.83 0.57
CA SER A 98 -7.05 8.62 1.54
C SER A 98 -8.25 7.87 0.95
N ALA A 99 -8.10 7.35 -0.26
CA ALA A 99 -9.14 6.61 -0.99
C ALA A 99 -8.49 5.59 -1.91
N CYS A 100 -9.29 4.69 -2.46
CA CYS A 100 -8.82 3.74 -3.47
C CYS A 100 -8.30 4.48 -4.72
N PRO A 101 -7.17 4.05 -5.30
CA PRO A 101 -6.65 4.65 -6.53
C PRO A 101 -7.59 4.33 -7.69
N SER A 102 -8.27 5.34 -8.21
CA SER A 102 -9.36 5.16 -9.18
C SER A 102 -9.05 5.67 -10.60
N HIS A 103 -7.95 6.38 -10.78
CA HIS A 103 -7.58 6.95 -12.05
C HIS A 103 -6.97 5.88 -12.97
N PRO A 104 -7.23 5.93 -14.31
CA PRO A 104 -6.62 4.99 -15.25
C PRO A 104 -5.08 5.01 -15.24
N ASP A 105 -4.47 6.13 -14.86
CA ASP A 105 -3.01 6.24 -14.73
C ASP A 105 -2.47 5.65 -13.43
N GLN A 106 -3.34 5.15 -12.56
CA GLN A 106 -2.99 4.58 -11.27
C GLN A 106 -3.14 3.06 -11.24
N LEU A 107 -3.10 2.41 -12.41
CA LEU A 107 -3.14 0.93 -12.48
C LEU A 107 -2.02 0.31 -11.65
N GLY A 108 -2.38 -0.64 -10.82
CA GLY A 108 -1.44 -1.31 -9.91
C GLY A 108 -1.05 -0.51 -8.69
N TYR A 109 -1.53 0.71 -8.54
CA TYR A 109 -1.32 1.49 -7.33
C TYR A 109 -2.11 0.87 -6.18
N LEU A 110 -1.55 1.01 -4.99
CA LEU A 110 -2.16 0.52 -3.76
C LEU A 110 -2.22 1.67 -2.76
N SER A 111 -3.31 1.78 -2.05
CA SER A 111 -3.44 2.72 -0.93
C SER A 111 -3.84 1.99 0.34
N ILE A 112 -3.38 2.53 1.47
CA ILE A 112 -3.78 2.13 2.81
C ILE A 112 -4.38 3.37 3.47
N PHE A 113 -5.61 3.26 3.94
CA PHE A 113 -6.28 4.39 4.56
C PHE A 113 -7.30 3.93 5.61
N LYS A 114 -7.72 4.88 6.43
CA LYS A 114 -8.71 4.62 7.46
C LYS A 114 -10.09 4.46 6.83
N HIS A 115 -10.67 3.27 6.99
CA HIS A 115 -12.04 2.98 6.57
C HIS A 115 -13.05 3.51 7.58
N ASN A 116 -12.78 3.29 8.86
CA ASN A 116 -13.48 3.85 10.01
C ASN A 116 -12.53 3.86 11.21
N ASN A 117 -13.03 4.19 12.40
CA ASN A 117 -12.17 4.34 13.59
C ASN A 117 -11.47 3.06 14.05
N THR A 118 -11.91 1.91 13.59
CA THR A 118 -11.37 0.60 14.01
C THR A 118 -10.97 -0.28 12.85
N THR A 119 -11.01 0.23 11.62
CA THR A 119 -10.75 -0.58 10.42
C THR A 119 -9.90 0.17 9.42
N ILE A 120 -8.90 -0.52 8.92
CA ILE A 120 -8.00 -0.05 7.86
C ILE A 120 -8.39 -0.74 6.58
N LYS A 121 -8.44 -0.01 5.47
CA LYS A 121 -8.63 -0.57 4.14
C LYS A 121 -7.32 -0.56 3.38
N VAL A 122 -7.01 -1.70 2.75
CA VAL A 122 -5.96 -1.84 1.76
C VAL A 122 -6.65 -2.04 0.42
N CYS A 123 -6.38 -1.17 -0.54
CA CYS A 123 -7.09 -1.16 -1.83
C CYS A 123 -6.10 -1.00 -2.98
N SER A 124 -6.17 -1.89 -3.95
CA SER A 124 -5.38 -1.81 -5.18
C SER A 124 -6.27 -1.59 -6.40
N ASN A 125 -5.79 -0.79 -7.33
CA ASN A 125 -6.40 -0.64 -8.65
C ASN A 125 -5.91 -1.78 -9.54
N LEU A 126 -6.76 -2.78 -9.76
CA LEU A 126 -6.41 -3.96 -10.54
C LEU A 126 -6.59 -3.73 -12.04
N GLU A 127 -7.66 -3.03 -12.41
CA GLU A 127 -8.07 -2.90 -13.79
C GLU A 127 -8.93 -1.67 -13.99
N TYR A 128 -8.78 -1.04 -15.14
CA TYR A 128 -9.64 0.05 -15.57
C TYR A 128 -10.23 -0.29 -16.94
N THR A 129 -11.53 -0.51 -16.98
CA THR A 129 -12.22 -0.95 -18.19
C THR A 129 -13.53 -0.18 -18.36
N SER A 130 -13.74 0.40 -19.54
CA SER A 130 -14.99 1.10 -19.90
C SER A 130 -15.39 2.19 -18.91
N GLY A 131 -14.43 2.97 -18.43
CA GLY A 131 -14.66 4.04 -17.46
C GLY A 131 -14.86 3.57 -16.03
N LYS A 132 -14.63 2.29 -15.75
CA LYS A 132 -14.80 1.71 -14.41
C LYS A 132 -13.51 1.10 -13.91
N THR A 133 -13.24 1.30 -12.62
CA THR A 133 -12.10 0.70 -11.92
C THR A 133 -12.55 -0.57 -11.23
N VAL A 134 -11.77 -1.64 -11.39
CA VAL A 134 -11.91 -2.87 -10.62
C VAL A 134 -10.85 -2.87 -9.53
N TYR A 135 -11.27 -3.01 -8.29
CA TYR A 135 -10.39 -2.97 -7.11
C TYR A 135 -10.18 -4.35 -6.51
N ILE A 136 -9.04 -4.51 -5.84
CA ILE A 136 -8.86 -5.55 -4.83
C ILE A 136 -8.85 -4.84 -3.48
N GLU A 137 -9.72 -5.25 -2.57
CA GLU A 137 -9.90 -4.60 -1.27
C GLU A 137 -9.78 -5.60 -0.14
N ASN A 138 -9.09 -5.22 0.93
CA ASN A 138 -9.05 -5.96 2.18
C ASN A 138 -9.30 -5.00 3.34
N LEU A 139 -10.02 -5.47 4.34
CA LEU A 139 -10.25 -4.75 5.59
C LEU A 139 -9.44 -5.41 6.70
N ILE A 140 -8.81 -4.58 7.53
CA ILE A 140 -7.98 -5.03 8.64
C ILE A 140 -8.48 -4.35 9.91
N SER A 141 -8.76 -5.16 10.94
CA SER A 141 -9.14 -4.62 12.24
C SER A 141 -7.96 -3.95 12.92
N PHE A 142 -8.22 -2.80 13.52
CA PHE A 142 -7.25 -2.08 14.33
C PHE A 142 -7.92 -1.64 15.63
N GLU A 143 -7.40 -2.13 16.74
CA GLU A 143 -7.95 -1.83 18.07
C GLU A 143 -6.93 -1.19 18.99
#